data_33fd2ceeead7195e156165ce547c442c
#
_entry.id   33fd2ceeead7195e156165ce547c442c
#
_cell.length_a   1.000
_cell.length_b   1.000
_cell.length_c   1.000
_cell.angle_alpha   90.00
_cell.angle_beta   90.00
_cell.angle_gamma   90.00
#
_symmetry.space_group_name_H-M   'P 1'
#
loop_
_entity.id
_entity.type
_entity.pdbx_description
1 polymer ?
#
loop_
_entity_poly.entity_id
_entity_poly.type
_entity_poly.pdbx_seq_one_letter_code
_entity_poly.pdbx_strand_id
1 'polypeptide(L)'
;MTERCDVVLIGGGAAGLMCARVAGRRGRSVLILDHAKRPAEKIRISGGGRCNFTNMHSSPAAFLSNNRHFCKSAFTRYTQDDFVQLVTEHQIAFHEKKLGQLFCDDSAQQIIGCDTTYIYTVSYTHLRAHETKANLVCRLLL
;
A
#
# COMPACT_ATOMS: atom_id res chain seq x y z
N MET A 1 -28.13 -5.51 -2.73
CA MET A 1 -27.30 -6.73 -2.62
C MET A 1 -26.30 -6.49 -1.52
N THR A 2 -26.22 -7.37 -0.55
CA THR A 2 -25.21 -7.30 0.52
C THR A 2 -23.98 -8.05 0.04
N GLU A 3 -22.89 -7.35 -0.31
CA GLU A 3 -21.64 -7.99 -0.65
C GLU A 3 -20.96 -8.48 0.64
N ARG A 4 -20.57 -9.73 0.66
CA ARG A 4 -19.81 -10.32 1.78
C ARG A 4 -18.36 -10.43 1.37
N CYS A 5 -17.47 -9.94 2.22
CA CYS A 5 -16.03 -10.12 2.08
C CYS A 5 -15.40 -10.48 3.42
N ASP A 6 -14.23 -11.11 3.38
CA ASP A 6 -13.50 -11.51 4.60
C ASP A 6 -12.79 -10.32 5.26
N VAL A 7 -12.33 -9.36 4.45
CA VAL A 7 -11.53 -8.22 4.90
C VAL A 7 -12.01 -6.94 4.26
N VAL A 8 -12.25 -5.91 5.05
CA VAL A 8 -12.50 -4.55 4.58
C VAL A 8 -11.33 -3.66 4.97
N LEU A 9 -10.72 -2.96 4.01
CA LEU A 9 -9.62 -2.03 4.21
C LEU A 9 -10.09 -0.61 3.91
N ILE A 10 -9.83 0.30 4.83
CA ILE A 10 -10.10 1.72 4.67
C ILE A 10 -8.79 2.41 4.29
N GLY A 11 -8.70 2.85 3.04
CA GLY A 11 -7.53 3.47 2.44
C GLY A 11 -6.77 2.54 1.50
N GLY A 12 -6.75 2.89 0.21
CA GLY A 12 -6.04 2.20 -0.87
C GLY A 12 -4.62 2.72 -1.12
N GLY A 13 -3.95 3.22 -0.08
CA GLY A 13 -2.54 3.60 -0.14
C GLY A 13 -1.60 2.39 -0.07
N ALA A 14 -0.27 2.63 0.04
CA ALA A 14 0.74 1.58 0.09
C ALA A 14 0.46 0.52 1.17
N ALA A 15 0.10 0.93 2.38
CA ALA A 15 -0.18 0.02 3.48
C ALA A 15 -1.45 -0.82 3.22
N GLY A 16 -2.51 -0.20 2.71
CA GLY A 16 -3.76 -0.88 2.36
C GLY A 16 -3.56 -1.90 1.23
N LEU A 17 -2.84 -1.53 0.19
CA LEU A 17 -2.53 -2.44 -0.92
C LEU A 17 -1.66 -3.62 -0.47
N MET A 18 -0.65 -3.39 0.35
CA MET A 18 0.19 -4.46 0.90
C MET A 18 -0.63 -5.41 1.79
N CYS A 19 -1.52 -4.88 2.64
CA CYS A 19 -2.42 -5.68 3.45
C CYS A 19 -3.37 -6.52 2.59
N ALA A 20 -3.95 -5.91 1.55
CA ALA A 20 -4.83 -6.59 0.61
C ALA A 20 -4.12 -7.73 -0.13
N ARG A 21 -2.89 -7.49 -0.58
CA ARG A 21 -2.04 -8.49 -1.21
C ARG A 21 -1.81 -9.69 -0.28
N VAL A 22 -1.42 -9.45 0.95
CA VAL A 22 -1.14 -10.51 1.92
C VAL A 22 -2.42 -11.30 2.25
N ALA A 23 -3.55 -10.62 2.42
CA ALA A 23 -4.83 -11.28 2.67
C ALA A 23 -5.29 -12.09 1.46
N GLY A 24 -5.21 -11.52 0.25
CA GLY A 24 -5.57 -12.19 -1.00
C GLY A 24 -4.74 -13.45 -1.26
N ARG A 25 -3.43 -13.40 -1.03
CA ARG A 25 -2.54 -14.59 -1.12
C ARG A 25 -2.89 -15.69 -0.12
N ARG A 26 -3.60 -15.35 0.95
CA ARG A 26 -4.16 -16.32 1.91
C ARG A 26 -5.57 -16.79 1.55
N GLY A 27 -6.03 -16.48 0.33
CA GLY A 27 -7.35 -16.87 -0.16
C GLY A 27 -8.51 -16.08 0.45
N ARG A 28 -8.24 -14.89 1.00
CA ARG A 28 -9.29 -14.03 1.57
C ARG A 28 -9.84 -13.08 0.52
N SER A 29 -11.15 -12.92 0.51
CA SER A 29 -11.82 -11.87 -0.27
C SER A 29 -11.61 -10.51 0.39
N VAL A 30 -11.13 -9.52 -0.37
CA VAL A 30 -10.74 -8.21 0.16
C VAL A 30 -11.49 -7.10 -0.56
N LEU A 31 -12.09 -6.20 0.22
CA LEU A 31 -12.70 -4.97 -0.25
C LEU A 31 -11.87 -3.78 0.23
N ILE A 32 -11.46 -2.92 -0.69
CA ILE A 32 -10.79 -1.65 -0.36
C ILE A 32 -11.75 -0.49 -0.59
N LEU A 33 -11.94 0.31 0.45
CA LEU A 33 -12.66 1.58 0.39
C LEU A 33 -11.67 2.72 0.40
N ASP A 34 -11.74 3.62 -0.59
CA ASP A 34 -10.88 4.80 -0.66
C ASP A 34 -11.72 6.03 -1.05
N HIS A 35 -11.32 7.20 -0.54
CA HIS A 35 -11.92 8.48 -0.92
C HIS A 35 -11.33 9.05 -2.22
N ALA A 36 -10.17 8.56 -2.65
CA ALA A 36 -9.53 8.96 -3.89
C ALA A 36 -10.23 8.35 -5.10
N LYS A 37 -10.22 9.06 -6.23
CA LYS A 37 -10.77 8.55 -7.50
C LYS A 37 -10.02 7.30 -7.98
N ARG A 38 -8.77 7.16 -7.61
CA ARG A 38 -7.90 6.01 -7.94
C ARG A 38 -7.10 5.61 -6.71
N PRO A 39 -6.92 4.33 -6.44
CA PRO A 39 -6.09 3.88 -5.35
C PRO A 39 -4.62 4.28 -5.58
N ALA A 40 -3.85 4.30 -4.50
CA ALA A 40 -2.41 4.53 -4.52
C ALA A 40 -1.96 5.91 -5.05
N GLU A 41 -2.74 6.96 -4.82
CA GLU A 41 -2.44 8.32 -5.29
C GLU A 41 -1.01 8.76 -4.97
N LYS A 42 -0.56 8.58 -3.71
CA LYS A 42 0.80 8.95 -3.31
C LYS A 42 1.89 8.11 -4.00
N ILE A 43 1.63 6.84 -4.30
CA ILE A 43 2.57 6.01 -5.06
C ILE A 43 2.67 6.54 -6.48
N ARG A 44 1.54 6.88 -7.12
CA ARG A 44 1.49 7.38 -8.49
C ARG A 44 2.32 8.63 -8.72
N ILE A 45 2.26 9.58 -7.79
CA ILE A 45 2.97 10.86 -7.91
C ILE A 45 4.39 10.82 -7.36
N SER A 46 4.74 9.81 -6.57
CA SER A 46 6.07 9.70 -5.98
C SER A 46 7.15 9.56 -7.03
N GLY A 47 8.31 10.13 -6.77
CA GLY A 47 9.45 10.03 -7.67
C GLY A 47 9.23 10.60 -9.07
N GLY A 48 8.31 11.56 -9.24
CA GLY A 48 7.95 12.11 -10.55
C GLY A 48 7.20 11.09 -11.43
N GLY A 49 6.39 10.23 -10.83
CA GLY A 49 5.62 9.19 -11.50
C GLY A 49 6.36 7.85 -11.69
N ARG A 50 7.62 7.75 -11.25
CA ARG A 50 8.43 6.53 -11.33
C ARG A 50 8.49 5.73 -10.03
N CYS A 51 7.80 6.15 -8.99
CA CYS A 51 7.81 5.56 -7.67
C CYS A 51 9.21 5.39 -7.06
N ASN A 52 9.55 6.23 -6.11
CA ASN A 52 10.65 5.89 -5.19
C ASN A 52 10.12 4.83 -4.22
N PHE A 53 10.32 3.55 -4.56
CA PHE A 53 9.61 2.48 -3.86
C PHE A 53 10.34 1.98 -2.61
N THR A 54 11.66 2.12 -2.53
CA THR A 54 12.43 1.81 -1.32
C THR A 54 13.79 2.48 -1.31
N ASN A 55 14.53 2.31 -0.19
CA ASN A 55 15.92 2.71 -0.06
C ASN A 55 16.72 1.54 0.51
N MET A 56 17.83 1.20 -0.13
CA MET A 56 18.72 0.09 0.26
C MET A 56 19.32 0.25 1.66
N HIS A 57 19.44 1.50 2.13
CA HIS A 57 19.95 1.81 3.48
C HIS A 57 18.86 1.97 4.53
N SER A 58 17.62 1.51 4.23
CA SER A 58 16.53 1.56 5.19
C SER A 58 16.84 0.71 6.41
N SER A 59 16.68 1.31 7.58
CA SER A 59 16.86 0.64 8.86
C SER A 59 15.96 1.30 9.92
N PRO A 60 15.64 0.62 11.04
CA PRO A 60 14.86 1.23 12.11
C PRO A 60 15.45 2.55 12.64
N ALA A 61 16.77 2.73 12.56
CA ALA A 61 17.44 3.94 13.01
C ALA A 61 17.19 5.16 12.10
N ALA A 62 16.81 4.93 10.84
CA ALA A 62 16.49 5.99 9.88
C ALA A 62 15.10 6.61 10.08
N PHE A 63 14.26 6.02 10.93
CA PHE A 63 12.91 6.50 11.20
C PHE A 63 12.85 7.42 12.40
N LEU A 64 12.56 8.69 12.16
CA LEU A 64 12.41 9.70 13.19
C LEU A 64 11.02 9.61 13.81
N SER A 65 10.95 9.33 15.11
CA SER A 65 9.71 9.22 15.86
C SER A 65 9.97 9.39 17.35
N ASN A 66 8.97 9.90 18.09
CA ASN A 66 8.99 9.92 19.56
C ASN A 66 9.12 8.53 20.14
N ASN A 67 8.59 7.50 19.48
CA ASN A 67 8.81 6.10 19.81
C ASN A 67 9.85 5.49 18.84
N ARG A 68 11.11 5.48 19.24
CA ARG A 68 12.21 4.91 18.44
C ARG A 68 12.09 3.40 18.16
N HIS A 69 11.13 2.73 18.77
CA HIS A 69 10.91 1.29 18.60
C HIS A 69 9.73 0.96 17.68
N PHE A 70 8.94 1.94 17.27
CA PHE A 70 7.65 1.72 16.60
C PHE A 70 7.75 0.87 15.32
N CYS A 71 8.82 1.01 14.55
CA CYS A 71 8.99 0.31 13.26
C CYS A 71 9.81 -0.99 13.36
N LYS A 72 10.45 -1.27 14.52
CA LYS A 72 11.35 -2.44 14.67
C LYS A 72 10.66 -3.76 14.33
N SER A 73 9.46 -3.99 14.87
CA SER A 73 8.70 -5.22 14.61
C SER A 73 8.29 -5.37 13.15
N ALA A 74 8.00 -4.27 12.45
CA ALA A 74 7.71 -4.30 11.02
C ALA A 74 8.95 -4.69 10.21
N PHE A 75 10.11 -4.08 10.51
CA PHE A 75 11.38 -4.37 9.84
C PHE A 75 11.89 -5.81 10.06
N THR A 76 11.62 -6.43 11.20
CA THR A 76 11.98 -7.84 11.43
C THR A 76 11.12 -8.82 10.62
N ARG A 77 9.97 -8.39 10.13
CA ARG A 77 9.03 -9.23 9.36
C ARG A 77 9.05 -8.96 7.88
N TYR A 78 9.42 -7.75 7.48
CA TYR A 78 9.43 -7.32 6.10
C TYR A 78 10.46 -6.20 5.92
N THR A 79 11.51 -6.49 5.18
CA THR A 79 12.66 -5.60 4.95
C THR A 79 12.54 -4.90 3.60
N GLN A 80 13.48 -3.98 3.33
CA GLN A 80 13.63 -3.41 1.98
C GLN A 80 14.00 -4.49 0.95
N ASP A 81 14.78 -5.50 1.35
CA ASP A 81 15.20 -6.58 0.45
C ASP A 81 14.01 -7.45 0.05
N ASP A 82 13.08 -7.73 0.97
CA ASP A 82 11.82 -8.44 0.67
C ASP A 82 10.99 -7.66 -0.38
N PHE A 83 11.00 -6.32 -0.30
CA PHE A 83 10.28 -5.50 -1.28
C PHE A 83 11.00 -5.47 -2.64
N VAL A 84 12.33 -5.41 -2.66
CA VAL A 84 13.13 -5.53 -3.88
C VAL A 84 12.89 -6.89 -4.53
N GLN A 85 12.86 -7.95 -3.75
CA GLN A 85 12.53 -9.29 -4.25
C GLN A 85 11.14 -9.32 -4.89
N LEU A 86 10.13 -8.73 -4.25
CA LEU A 86 8.78 -8.62 -4.80
C LEU A 86 8.78 -7.92 -6.16
N VAL A 87 9.47 -6.78 -6.27
CA VAL A 87 9.58 -6.01 -7.52
C VAL A 87 10.25 -6.84 -8.62
N THR A 88 11.30 -7.59 -8.26
CA THR A 88 12.03 -8.48 -9.18
C THR A 88 11.17 -9.66 -9.63
N GLU A 89 10.41 -10.29 -8.74
CA GLU A 89 9.47 -11.38 -9.06
C GLU A 89 8.42 -10.95 -10.08
N HIS A 90 8.00 -9.68 -10.04
CA HIS A 90 7.06 -9.10 -11.01
C HIS A 90 7.75 -8.56 -12.28
N GLN A 91 9.06 -8.82 -12.44
CA GLN A 91 9.84 -8.41 -13.61
C GLN A 91 9.80 -6.90 -13.89
N ILE A 92 9.69 -6.10 -12.82
CA ILE A 92 9.69 -4.65 -12.93
C ILE A 92 11.13 -4.15 -12.95
N ALA A 93 11.51 -3.50 -14.04
CA ALA A 93 12.81 -2.88 -14.17
C ALA A 93 12.96 -1.66 -13.26
N PHE A 94 14.09 -1.53 -12.60
CA PHE A 94 14.37 -0.43 -11.68
C PHE A 94 15.86 -0.10 -11.64
N HIS A 95 16.18 1.09 -11.16
CA HIS A 95 17.54 1.56 -10.96
C HIS A 95 17.72 2.27 -9.63
N GLU A 96 18.94 2.28 -9.14
CA GLU A 96 19.36 3.16 -8.05
C GLU A 96 19.70 4.56 -8.61
N LYS A 97 19.09 5.59 -8.03
CA LYS A 97 19.32 6.96 -8.45
C LYS A 97 20.49 7.59 -7.68
N LYS A 98 20.37 7.69 -6.36
CA LYS A 98 21.39 8.19 -5.44
C LYS A 98 21.04 7.82 -4.01
N LEU A 99 22.04 7.69 -3.15
CA LEU A 99 21.87 7.43 -1.71
C LEU A 99 20.99 6.20 -1.41
N GLY A 100 21.08 5.17 -2.23
CA GLY A 100 20.31 3.94 -2.05
C GLY A 100 18.84 4.01 -2.48
N GLN A 101 18.38 5.12 -3.04
CA GLN A 101 16.99 5.26 -3.49
C GLN A 101 16.72 4.46 -4.76
N LEU A 102 15.70 3.59 -4.74
CA LEU A 102 15.31 2.79 -5.88
C LEU A 102 14.03 3.31 -6.54
N PHE A 103 14.08 3.42 -7.87
CA PHE A 103 12.99 3.93 -8.71
C PHE A 103 12.67 2.93 -9.82
N CYS A 104 11.39 2.80 -10.17
CA CYS A 104 11.01 2.09 -11.39
C CYS A 104 11.54 2.83 -12.62
N ASP A 105 11.95 2.09 -13.64
CA ASP A 105 12.43 2.67 -14.89
C ASP A 105 11.31 3.36 -15.66
N ASP A 106 10.14 2.73 -15.72
CA ASP A 106 9.01 3.24 -16.48
C ASP A 106 8.01 4.02 -15.63
N SER A 107 7.23 3.33 -14.81
CA SER A 107 6.05 3.93 -14.16
C SER A 107 5.76 3.34 -12.79
N ALA A 108 5.32 4.22 -11.88
CA ALA A 108 4.73 3.83 -10.60
C ALA A 108 3.53 2.88 -10.73
N GLN A 109 2.88 2.86 -11.91
CA GLN A 109 1.76 1.97 -12.18
C GLN A 109 2.15 0.49 -12.09
N GLN A 110 3.39 0.15 -12.39
CA GLN A 110 3.91 -1.21 -12.29
C GLN A 110 3.88 -1.71 -10.84
N ILE A 111 4.31 -0.89 -9.89
CA ILE A 111 4.25 -1.21 -8.45
C ILE A 111 2.80 -1.36 -7.97
N ILE A 112 1.89 -0.51 -8.47
CA ILE A 112 0.48 -0.58 -8.10
C ILE A 112 -0.17 -1.85 -8.65
N GLY A 113 0.29 -2.29 -9.81
CA GLY A 113 -0.19 -3.52 -10.48
C GLY A 113 0.28 -4.82 -9.83
N CYS A 114 1.26 -4.77 -8.93
CA CYS A 114 1.72 -5.96 -8.24
C CYS A 114 0.57 -6.62 -7.46
N ASP A 115 0.12 -7.78 -7.93
CA ASP A 115 -0.90 -8.61 -7.27
C ASP A 115 -2.28 -7.95 -7.02
N THR A 116 -2.74 -7.08 -7.92
CA THR A 116 -4.12 -6.55 -7.83
C THR A 116 -5.19 -7.55 -8.28
N THR A 117 -4.81 -8.74 -8.71
CA THR A 117 -5.69 -9.78 -9.28
C THR A 117 -6.83 -10.20 -8.35
N TYR A 118 -6.67 -10.01 -7.03
CA TYR A 118 -7.64 -10.41 -6.00
C TYR A 118 -8.30 -9.24 -5.28
N ILE A 119 -8.15 -8.01 -5.80
CA ILE A 119 -8.59 -6.80 -5.09
C ILE A 119 -9.77 -6.18 -5.81
N TYR A 120 -10.93 -6.15 -5.15
CA TYR A 120 -12.04 -5.30 -5.55
C TYR A 120 -11.88 -3.92 -4.93
N THR A 121 -11.64 -2.91 -5.75
CA THR A 121 -11.55 -1.52 -5.29
C THR A 121 -12.85 -0.81 -5.60
N VAL A 122 -13.54 -0.33 -4.57
CA VAL A 122 -14.70 0.53 -4.73
C VAL A 122 -14.31 1.96 -4.35
N SER A 123 -14.34 2.86 -5.32
CA SER A 123 -14.13 4.28 -5.09
C SER A 123 -15.46 4.91 -4.64
N TYR A 124 -15.55 5.26 -3.36
CA TYR A 124 -16.69 5.97 -2.80
C TYR A 124 -16.45 7.48 -2.82
N THR A 125 -16.74 8.14 -3.92
CA THR A 125 -16.67 9.61 -4.03
C THR A 125 -17.83 10.32 -3.30
N HIS A 126 -18.83 9.60 -2.78
CA HIS A 126 -20.04 10.14 -2.18
C HIS A 126 -20.11 10.11 -0.65
N LEU A 127 -19.08 9.65 0.07
CA LEU A 127 -19.04 9.75 1.54
C LEU A 127 -18.67 11.16 2.03
N ARG A 128 -19.07 12.19 1.30
CA ARG A 128 -18.84 13.60 1.63
C ARG A 128 -19.95 14.23 2.45
N ALA A 129 -20.82 13.50 3.09
CA ALA A 129 -21.88 14.11 3.88
C ALA A 129 -21.78 13.71 5.36
N HIS A 130 -21.32 14.64 6.18
CA HIS A 130 -21.59 14.75 7.63
C HIS A 130 -21.14 13.63 8.58
N GLU A 131 -20.32 12.65 8.16
CA GLU A 131 -19.85 11.61 9.07
C GLU A 131 -18.37 11.84 9.46
N THR A 132 -18.11 11.85 10.77
CA THR A 132 -16.74 11.85 11.27
C THR A 132 -16.11 10.48 10.99
N LYS A 133 -14.76 10.42 10.90
CA LYS A 133 -14.05 9.15 10.70
C LYS A 133 -14.43 8.06 11.71
N ALA A 134 -14.85 8.44 12.91
CA ALA A 134 -15.34 7.54 13.96
C ALA A 134 -16.70 6.90 13.61
N ASN A 135 -17.61 7.63 12.97
CA ASN A 135 -18.93 7.11 12.59
C ASN A 135 -18.84 6.10 11.45
N LEU A 136 -17.84 6.23 10.56
CA LEU A 136 -17.59 5.25 9.50
C LEU A 136 -17.18 3.87 10.06
N VAL A 137 -16.34 3.85 11.07
CA VAL A 137 -15.90 2.61 11.72
C VAL A 137 -17.06 1.90 12.41
N CYS A 138 -17.94 2.65 13.10
CA CYS A 138 -19.09 2.05 13.80
C CYS A 138 -20.15 1.47 12.86
N ARG A 139 -20.36 2.02 11.66
CA ARG A 139 -21.33 1.49 10.69
C ARG A 139 -20.85 0.24 9.94
N LEU A 140 -19.56 0.00 9.89
CA LEU A 140 -18.99 -1.21 9.27
C LEU A 140 -18.95 -2.42 10.22
N LEU A 141 -19.20 -2.19 11.54
CA LEU A 141 -19.22 -3.25 12.56
C LEU A 141 -20.65 -3.68 12.97
N LEU A 142 -21.69 -3.07 12.40
CA LEU A 142 -23.10 -3.41 12.58
C LEU A 142 -23.68 -3.98 11.28
#